data_f4392c829604c58da9f9f7805c2310ec
#
_entry.id   f4392c829604c58da9f9f7805c2310ec
#
_cell.length_a   1.000
_cell.length_b   1.000
_cell.length_c   1.000
_cell.angle_alpha   90.00
_cell.angle_beta   90.00
_cell.angle_gamma   90.00
#
_symmetry.space_group_name_H-M   'P 1'
#
loop_
_entity.id
_entity.type
_entity.pdbx_description
1 polymer ?
#
loop_
_entity_poly.entity_id
_entity_poly.type
_entity_poly.pdbx_seq_one_letter_code
_entity_poly.pdbx_strand_id
1 'polypeptide(L)'
;MKKIFIPLAAFMISVSAFAQSKVGTIDSDLVISSLTEITQVQKDLETYGADLDKQFQDLVSKYQTAVTAYQNAEATATEEDKKTKQEEIVAMEQDIQRFRQNSQGLIQIKQNELMQPLYQKVGQALDAVAREQKYSQVLTLNSGVAYFDPALDLTEAVATKLGVTLKTE
;
A
#
# COMPACT_ATOMS: atom_id res chain seq x y z
N MET A 1 -32.83 -20.27 67.02
CA MET A 1 -32.48 -19.02 66.35
C MET A 1 -31.73 -19.37 65.03
N LYS A 2 -32.52 -19.61 63.97
CA LYS A 2 -31.98 -19.88 62.60
C LYS A 2 -32.09 -18.59 61.80
N LYS A 3 -31.02 -17.90 61.53
CA LYS A 3 -31.02 -16.66 60.71
C LYS A 3 -29.99 -16.80 59.58
N ILE A 4 -30.54 -16.96 58.36
CA ILE A 4 -30.33 -16.12 57.22
C ILE A 4 -28.85 -15.82 56.86
N PHE A 5 -28.26 -16.68 55.97
CA PHE A 5 -27.00 -16.44 55.30
C PHE A 5 -27.04 -16.81 53.81
N ILE A 6 -28.15 -16.59 53.11
CA ILE A 6 -28.31 -17.04 51.71
C ILE A 6 -28.33 -15.89 50.65
N PRO A 7 -28.37 -14.58 50.92
CA PRO A 7 -28.41 -13.64 49.82
C PRO A 7 -27.04 -13.12 49.37
N LEU A 8 -25.91 -13.41 50.03
CA LEU A 8 -24.60 -12.83 49.66
C LEU A 8 -23.87 -13.62 48.60
N ALA A 9 -24.15 -14.92 48.44
CA ALA A 9 -23.50 -15.76 47.41
C ALA A 9 -24.08 -15.54 45.99
N ALA A 10 -25.32 -15.08 45.86
CA ALA A 10 -25.97 -14.84 44.57
C ALA A 10 -25.49 -13.54 43.87
N PHE A 11 -24.91 -12.59 44.62
CA PHE A 11 -24.45 -11.32 44.07
C PHE A 11 -23.06 -11.40 43.45
N MET A 12 -22.24 -12.40 43.80
CA MET A 12 -20.90 -12.57 43.24
C MET A 12 -20.85 -13.25 41.85
N ILE A 13 -21.93 -13.86 41.39
CA ILE A 13 -21.95 -14.60 40.09
C ILE A 13 -22.27 -13.67 38.91
N SER A 14 -22.79 -12.49 39.16
CA SER A 14 -23.23 -11.56 38.08
C SER A 14 -22.10 -10.67 37.50
N VAL A 15 -20.90 -10.69 38.06
CA VAL A 15 -19.80 -9.80 37.61
C VAL A 15 -18.88 -10.46 36.59
N SER A 16 -18.97 -11.78 36.36
CA SER A 16 -18.05 -12.50 35.47
C SER A 16 -18.48 -12.49 33.99
N ALA A 17 -19.63 -11.91 33.63
CA ALA A 17 -20.15 -11.97 32.28
C ALA A 17 -19.60 -10.87 31.32
N PHE A 18 -18.77 -9.95 31.81
CA PHE A 18 -18.30 -8.82 30.99
C PHE A 18 -16.84 -8.95 30.50
N ALA A 19 -16.19 -10.08 30.72
CA ALA A 19 -14.78 -10.27 30.39
C ALA A 19 -14.55 -11.01 29.04
N GLN A 20 -15.56 -11.18 28.19
CA GLN A 20 -15.33 -11.70 26.86
C GLN A 20 -14.80 -10.57 25.97
N SER A 21 -13.52 -10.66 25.61
CA SER A 21 -12.93 -9.79 24.60
C SER A 21 -13.69 -9.94 23.29
N LYS A 22 -14.32 -8.87 22.82
CA LYS A 22 -15.00 -8.88 21.53
C LYS A 22 -13.94 -8.70 20.44
N VAL A 23 -13.70 -9.76 19.68
CA VAL A 23 -12.76 -9.77 18.55
C VAL A 23 -13.58 -9.69 17.27
N GLY A 24 -13.24 -8.75 16.40
CA GLY A 24 -13.87 -8.59 15.10
C GLY A 24 -12.89 -8.83 13.96
N THR A 25 -13.40 -8.73 12.74
CA THR A 25 -12.63 -8.81 11.51
C THR A 25 -12.90 -7.60 10.62
N ILE A 26 -11.99 -7.33 9.69
CA ILE A 26 -12.17 -6.32 8.64
C ILE A 26 -11.44 -6.76 7.37
N ASP A 27 -12.07 -6.56 6.22
CA ASP A 27 -11.42 -6.54 4.92
C ASP A 27 -11.06 -5.10 4.55
N SER A 28 -9.87 -4.69 4.97
CA SER A 28 -9.38 -3.32 4.71
C SER A 28 -9.15 -3.06 3.22
N ASP A 29 -8.76 -4.07 2.45
CA ASP A 29 -8.47 -3.92 1.01
C ASP A 29 -9.77 -3.72 0.23
N LEU A 30 -10.84 -4.43 0.60
CA LEU A 30 -12.17 -4.21 0.03
C LEU A 30 -12.68 -2.80 0.33
N VAL A 31 -12.53 -2.30 1.56
CA VAL A 31 -12.90 -0.93 1.91
C VAL A 31 -12.09 0.09 1.09
N ILE A 32 -10.77 -0.07 1.03
CA ILE A 32 -9.88 0.83 0.28
C ILE A 32 -10.23 0.83 -1.21
N SER A 33 -10.45 -0.34 -1.82
CA SER A 33 -10.82 -0.46 -3.24
C SER A 33 -12.15 0.20 -3.56
N SER A 34 -13.01 0.38 -2.54
CA SER A 34 -14.31 1.03 -2.65
C SER A 34 -14.25 2.55 -2.44
N LEU A 35 -13.12 3.10 -1.98
CA LEU A 35 -12.93 4.54 -1.85
C LEU A 35 -12.89 5.22 -3.24
N THR A 36 -13.48 6.40 -3.33
CA THR A 36 -13.45 7.19 -4.58
C THR A 36 -12.03 7.64 -4.92
N GLU A 37 -11.22 7.89 -3.91
CA GLU A 37 -9.82 8.32 -4.03
C GLU A 37 -8.92 7.28 -4.70
N ILE A 38 -9.30 5.99 -4.69
CA ILE A 38 -8.51 4.92 -5.34
C ILE A 38 -8.34 5.18 -6.84
N THR A 39 -9.34 5.78 -7.48
CA THR A 39 -9.27 6.14 -8.91
C THR A 39 -8.19 7.19 -9.17
N GLN A 40 -8.03 8.16 -8.24
CA GLN A 40 -6.97 9.16 -8.36
C GLN A 40 -5.59 8.53 -8.15
N VAL A 41 -5.45 7.63 -7.17
CA VAL A 41 -4.21 6.86 -6.96
C VAL A 41 -3.80 6.09 -8.20
N GLN A 42 -4.75 5.41 -8.86
CA GLN A 42 -4.49 4.68 -10.10
C GLN A 42 -3.99 5.61 -11.21
N LYS A 43 -4.63 6.76 -11.39
CA LYS A 43 -4.25 7.75 -12.39
C LYS A 43 -2.86 8.36 -12.10
N ASP A 44 -2.58 8.66 -10.84
CA ASP A 44 -1.28 9.22 -10.45
C ASP A 44 -0.15 8.20 -10.65
N LEU A 45 -0.43 6.92 -10.39
CA LEU A 45 0.51 5.84 -10.63
C LEU A 45 0.76 5.61 -12.14
N GLU A 46 -0.29 5.67 -12.96
CA GLU A 46 -0.18 5.61 -14.42
C GLU A 46 0.66 6.78 -14.96
N THR A 47 0.39 7.99 -14.48
CA THR A 47 1.16 9.18 -14.85
C THR A 47 2.63 9.03 -14.47
N TYR A 48 2.91 8.54 -13.27
CA TYR A 48 4.26 8.28 -12.81
C TYR A 48 4.98 7.22 -13.65
N GLY A 49 4.28 6.15 -14.04
CA GLY A 49 4.79 5.13 -14.95
C GLY A 49 5.16 5.71 -16.32
N ALA A 50 4.28 6.55 -16.90
CA ALA A 50 4.55 7.23 -18.16
C ALA A 50 5.75 8.19 -18.07
N ASP A 51 5.94 8.88 -16.94
CA ASP A 51 7.11 9.73 -16.72
C ASP A 51 8.41 8.91 -16.62
N LEU A 52 8.38 7.74 -16.00
CA LEU A 52 9.53 6.83 -15.98
C LEU A 52 9.86 6.32 -17.39
N ASP A 53 8.86 5.94 -18.18
CA ASP A 53 9.06 5.51 -19.57
C ASP A 53 9.68 6.62 -20.41
N LYS A 54 9.24 7.85 -20.24
CA LYS A 54 9.84 9.02 -20.91
C LYS A 54 11.29 9.23 -20.50
N GLN A 55 11.60 9.16 -19.20
CA GLN A 55 12.97 9.26 -18.71
C GLN A 55 13.87 8.16 -19.30
N PHE A 56 13.35 6.94 -19.40
CA PHE A 56 14.06 5.84 -20.03
C PHE A 56 14.35 6.11 -21.52
N GLN A 57 13.35 6.57 -22.26
CA GLN A 57 13.52 6.93 -23.68
C GLN A 57 14.54 8.06 -23.87
N ASP A 58 14.56 9.05 -22.98
CA ASP A 58 15.52 10.14 -23.00
C ASP A 58 16.96 9.64 -22.75
N LEU A 59 17.14 8.69 -21.82
CA LEU A 59 18.43 8.05 -21.58
C LEU A 59 18.93 7.28 -22.82
N VAL A 60 18.04 6.48 -23.43
CA VAL A 60 18.34 5.71 -24.63
C VAL A 60 18.69 6.63 -25.82
N SER A 61 17.94 7.72 -25.99
CA SER A 61 18.20 8.71 -27.05
C SER A 61 19.56 9.39 -26.88
N LYS A 62 19.90 9.79 -25.65
CA LYS A 62 21.23 10.37 -25.36
C LYS A 62 22.35 9.38 -25.65
N TYR A 63 22.20 8.13 -25.25
CA TYR A 63 23.14 7.06 -25.55
C TYR A 63 23.33 6.89 -27.07
N GLN A 64 22.26 6.76 -27.84
CA GLN A 64 22.30 6.63 -29.30
C GLN A 64 23.01 7.82 -29.97
N THR A 65 22.71 9.04 -29.50
CA THR A 65 23.35 10.25 -29.97
C THR A 65 24.85 10.24 -29.69
N ALA A 66 25.26 9.83 -28.49
CA ALA A 66 26.68 9.74 -28.12
C ALA A 66 27.41 8.67 -28.95
N VAL A 67 26.80 7.50 -29.17
CA VAL A 67 27.38 6.44 -30.04
C VAL A 67 27.55 6.93 -31.48
N THR A 68 26.52 7.57 -32.04
CA THR A 68 26.59 8.12 -33.40
C THR A 68 27.68 9.20 -33.53
N ALA A 69 27.78 10.10 -32.54
CA ALA A 69 28.79 11.13 -32.50
C ALA A 69 30.21 10.53 -32.42
N TYR A 70 30.39 9.49 -31.61
CA TYR A 70 31.66 8.76 -31.52
C TYR A 70 32.06 8.14 -32.87
N GLN A 71 31.14 7.39 -33.51
CA GLN A 71 31.38 6.75 -34.81
C GLN A 71 31.76 7.75 -35.88
N ASN A 72 31.10 8.92 -35.92
CA ASN A 72 31.41 9.96 -36.91
C ASN A 72 32.77 10.65 -36.67
N ALA A 73 33.21 10.74 -35.43
CA ALA A 73 34.48 11.38 -35.07
C ALA A 73 35.66 10.41 -35.02
N GLU A 74 35.45 9.10 -35.04
CA GLU A 74 36.45 8.06 -34.77
C GLU A 74 37.68 8.18 -35.69
N ALA A 75 37.49 8.53 -36.97
CA ALA A 75 38.56 8.64 -37.93
C ALA A 75 39.49 9.85 -37.71
N THR A 76 39.01 10.89 -37.00
CA THR A 76 39.71 12.18 -36.84
C THR A 76 40.06 12.52 -35.39
N ALA A 77 39.49 11.80 -34.43
CA ALA A 77 39.68 12.03 -32.99
C ALA A 77 41.06 11.53 -32.52
N THR A 78 41.58 12.19 -31.49
CA THR A 78 42.81 11.73 -30.81
C THR A 78 42.51 10.45 -29.99
N GLU A 79 43.50 9.67 -29.65
CA GLU A 79 43.35 8.46 -28.83
C GLU A 79 42.78 8.79 -27.42
N GLU A 80 43.11 9.95 -26.87
CA GLU A 80 42.59 10.42 -25.60
C GLU A 80 41.09 10.76 -25.70
N ASP A 81 40.70 11.47 -26.77
CA ASP A 81 39.27 11.77 -27.02
C ASP A 81 38.45 10.50 -27.25
N LYS A 82 39.01 9.55 -28.00
CA LYS A 82 38.32 8.24 -28.21
C LYS A 82 38.08 7.52 -26.89
N LYS A 83 39.10 7.44 -26.03
CA LYS A 83 39.02 6.80 -24.74
C LYS A 83 37.96 7.48 -23.86
N THR A 84 37.99 8.82 -23.78
CA THR A 84 37.04 9.59 -23.01
C THR A 84 35.59 9.33 -23.47
N LYS A 85 35.38 9.35 -24.79
CA LYS A 85 34.03 9.10 -25.36
C LYS A 85 33.54 7.67 -25.14
N GLN A 86 34.44 6.69 -25.21
CA GLN A 86 34.10 5.30 -24.90
C GLN A 86 33.71 5.14 -23.44
N GLU A 87 34.41 5.76 -22.49
CA GLU A 87 34.08 5.74 -21.08
C GLU A 87 32.71 6.41 -20.81
N GLU A 88 32.42 7.54 -21.48
CA GLU A 88 31.08 8.18 -21.40
C GLU A 88 29.95 7.26 -21.89
N ILE A 89 30.15 6.58 -23.04
CA ILE A 89 29.15 5.65 -23.61
C ILE A 89 28.93 4.47 -22.69
N VAL A 90 29.99 3.88 -22.13
CA VAL A 90 29.88 2.77 -21.16
C VAL A 90 29.13 3.21 -19.88
N ALA A 91 29.40 4.43 -19.42
CA ALA A 91 28.66 4.97 -18.25
C ALA A 91 27.17 5.15 -18.55
N MET A 92 26.80 5.66 -19.74
CA MET A 92 25.40 5.78 -20.16
C MET A 92 24.69 4.42 -20.26
N GLU A 93 25.40 3.39 -20.76
CA GLU A 93 24.88 2.03 -20.83
C GLU A 93 24.58 1.46 -19.44
N GLN A 94 25.49 1.68 -18.49
CA GLN A 94 25.28 1.30 -17.10
C GLN A 94 24.10 2.05 -16.46
N ASP A 95 23.92 3.34 -16.77
CA ASP A 95 22.81 4.14 -16.28
C ASP A 95 21.47 3.61 -16.80
N ILE A 96 21.40 3.27 -18.09
CA ILE A 96 20.21 2.64 -18.70
C ILE A 96 19.87 1.32 -18.00
N GLN A 97 20.88 0.47 -17.75
CA GLN A 97 20.66 -0.81 -17.06
C GLN A 97 20.18 -0.60 -15.61
N ARG A 98 20.82 0.31 -14.87
CA ARG A 98 20.39 0.66 -13.50
C ARG A 98 18.98 1.23 -13.46
N PHE A 99 18.64 2.10 -14.40
CA PHE A 99 17.30 2.67 -14.49
C PHE A 99 16.25 1.58 -14.71
N ARG A 100 16.47 0.65 -15.64
CA ARG A 100 15.56 -0.49 -15.89
C ARG A 100 15.37 -1.36 -14.66
N GLN A 101 16.44 -1.68 -13.95
CA GLN A 101 16.38 -2.50 -12.74
C GLN A 101 15.62 -1.81 -11.61
N ASN A 102 15.78 -0.50 -11.47
CA ASN A 102 15.20 0.26 -10.38
C ASN A 102 13.75 0.70 -10.65
N SER A 103 13.32 0.80 -11.91
CA SER A 103 12.00 1.36 -12.28
C SER A 103 10.84 0.61 -11.63
N GLN A 104 10.89 -0.71 -11.54
CA GLN A 104 9.85 -1.49 -10.87
C GLN A 104 9.77 -1.18 -9.37
N GLY A 105 10.94 -1.04 -8.73
CA GLY A 105 11.01 -0.63 -7.32
C GLY A 105 10.46 0.77 -7.09
N LEU A 106 10.74 1.70 -8.00
CA LEU A 106 10.22 3.08 -7.92
C LEU A 106 8.69 3.12 -8.02
N ILE A 107 8.09 2.32 -8.92
CA ILE A 107 6.63 2.19 -9.04
C ILE A 107 6.04 1.67 -7.73
N GLN A 108 6.65 0.63 -7.13
CA GLN A 108 6.17 0.07 -5.86
C GLN A 108 6.28 1.07 -4.70
N ILE A 109 7.37 1.82 -4.63
CA ILE A 109 7.54 2.90 -3.63
C ILE A 109 6.46 3.96 -3.82
N LYS A 110 6.22 4.39 -5.07
CA LYS A 110 5.20 5.39 -5.38
C LYS A 110 3.79 4.90 -5.04
N GLN A 111 3.48 3.65 -5.34
CA GLN A 111 2.22 3.03 -4.96
C GLN A 111 2.01 3.05 -3.45
N ASN A 112 3.01 2.64 -2.68
CA ASN A 112 2.93 2.65 -1.22
C ASN A 112 2.73 4.07 -0.67
N GLU A 113 3.44 5.07 -1.23
CA GLU A 113 3.28 6.48 -0.87
C GLU A 113 1.85 6.98 -1.11
N LEU A 114 1.30 6.70 -2.29
CA LEU A 114 -0.06 7.12 -2.67
C LEU A 114 -1.15 6.38 -1.88
N MET A 115 -0.91 5.13 -1.49
CA MET A 115 -1.84 4.31 -0.72
C MET A 115 -1.85 4.66 0.78
N GLN A 116 -0.74 5.19 1.31
CA GLN A 116 -0.60 5.47 2.73
C GLN A 116 -1.74 6.33 3.32
N PRO A 117 -2.17 7.46 2.71
CA PRO A 117 -3.28 8.25 3.23
C PRO A 117 -4.61 7.51 3.23
N LEU A 118 -4.83 6.56 2.29
CA LEU A 118 -6.03 5.74 2.24
C LEU A 118 -6.06 4.74 3.42
N TYR A 119 -4.94 4.09 3.68
CA TYR A 119 -4.80 3.22 4.86
C TYR A 119 -5.02 3.98 6.17
N GLN A 120 -4.49 5.20 6.29
CA GLN A 120 -4.71 6.04 7.46
C GLN A 120 -6.19 6.42 7.62
N LYS A 121 -6.88 6.77 6.53
CA LYS A 121 -8.30 7.12 6.52
C LYS A 121 -9.16 5.94 6.98
N VAL A 122 -8.91 4.75 6.44
CA VAL A 122 -9.62 3.51 6.85
C VAL A 122 -9.30 3.15 8.29
N GLY A 123 -8.03 3.27 8.72
CA GLY A 123 -7.63 3.01 10.11
C GLY A 123 -8.33 3.91 11.13
N GLN A 124 -8.49 5.20 10.82
CA GLN A 124 -9.23 6.14 11.68
C GLN A 124 -10.71 5.79 11.77
N ALA A 125 -11.34 5.43 10.64
CA ALA A 125 -12.74 4.99 10.63
C ALA A 125 -12.92 3.68 11.40
N LEU A 126 -11.99 2.73 11.24
CA LEU A 126 -11.99 1.47 11.99
C LEU A 126 -11.86 1.70 13.49
N ASP A 127 -10.93 2.55 13.94
CA ASP A 127 -10.77 2.87 15.38
C ASP A 127 -12.07 3.44 15.95
N ALA A 128 -12.73 4.34 15.23
CA ALA A 128 -14.00 4.92 15.66
C ALA A 128 -15.10 3.84 15.76
N VAL A 129 -15.27 3.00 14.73
CA VAL A 129 -16.28 1.92 14.72
C VAL A 129 -16.00 0.88 15.80
N ALA A 130 -14.75 0.48 15.96
CA ALA A 130 -14.35 -0.52 16.96
C ALA A 130 -14.63 -0.02 18.38
N ARG A 131 -14.36 1.25 18.70
CA ARG A 131 -14.69 1.86 19.99
C ARG A 131 -16.19 1.98 20.21
N GLU A 132 -16.94 2.48 19.22
CA GLU A 132 -18.40 2.60 19.28
C GLU A 132 -19.08 1.26 19.56
N GLN A 133 -18.60 0.18 18.93
CA GLN A 133 -19.14 -1.16 19.06
C GLN A 133 -18.46 -2.01 20.15
N LYS A 134 -17.53 -1.43 20.92
CA LYS A 134 -16.82 -2.05 22.05
C LYS A 134 -16.03 -3.31 21.66
N TYR A 135 -15.41 -3.31 20.48
CA TYR A 135 -14.43 -4.31 20.14
C TYR A 135 -13.12 -4.04 20.88
N SER A 136 -12.50 -5.09 21.38
CA SER A 136 -11.18 -5.04 22.04
C SER A 136 -10.04 -5.32 21.07
N GLN A 137 -10.33 -6.01 19.97
CA GLN A 137 -9.38 -6.37 18.92
C GLN A 137 -10.13 -6.52 17.60
N VAL A 138 -9.47 -6.13 16.49
CA VAL A 138 -9.94 -6.37 15.12
C VAL A 138 -8.79 -6.96 14.34
N LEU A 139 -9.06 -8.04 13.61
CA LEU A 139 -8.11 -8.76 12.76
C LEU A 139 -8.40 -8.42 11.29
N THR A 140 -7.36 -8.20 10.51
CA THR A 140 -7.50 -8.05 9.06
C THR A 140 -7.79 -9.40 8.42
N LEU A 141 -8.82 -9.47 7.58
CA LEU A 141 -9.11 -10.63 6.75
C LEU A 141 -8.01 -10.76 5.68
N ASN A 142 -7.28 -11.85 5.75
CA ASN A 142 -6.23 -12.20 4.80
C ASN A 142 -6.14 -13.74 4.71
N SER A 143 -5.22 -14.25 3.93
CA SER A 143 -5.01 -15.70 3.75
C SER A 143 -4.71 -16.49 5.04
N GLY A 144 -4.43 -15.80 6.16
CA GLY A 144 -4.20 -16.43 7.46
C GLY A 144 -5.48 -16.63 8.30
N VAL A 145 -6.62 -16.08 7.89
CA VAL A 145 -7.91 -16.25 8.60
C VAL A 145 -8.71 -17.35 7.94
N ALA A 146 -8.72 -18.54 8.57
CA ALA A 146 -9.42 -19.72 8.04
C ALA A 146 -10.94 -19.66 8.21
N TYR A 147 -11.43 -18.95 9.25
CA TYR A 147 -12.85 -18.77 9.54
C TYR A 147 -13.07 -17.48 10.33
N PHE A 148 -14.15 -16.82 10.05
CA PHE A 148 -14.66 -15.70 10.84
C PHE A 148 -16.19 -15.73 10.87
N ASP A 149 -16.80 -15.17 11.92
CA ASP A 149 -18.23 -14.98 12.01
C ASP A 149 -18.62 -13.66 11.29
N PRO A 150 -19.43 -13.69 10.22
CA PRO A 150 -19.86 -12.47 9.53
C PRO A 150 -20.55 -11.44 10.43
N ALA A 151 -21.15 -11.87 11.54
CA ALA A 151 -21.76 -10.96 12.52
C ALA A 151 -20.73 -10.11 13.29
N LEU A 152 -19.45 -10.50 13.24
CA LEU A 152 -18.32 -9.80 13.86
C LEU A 152 -17.45 -9.05 12.83
N ASP A 153 -17.88 -9.02 11.58
CA ASP A 153 -17.17 -8.30 10.51
C ASP A 153 -17.55 -6.81 10.50
N LEU A 154 -16.53 -5.95 10.55
CA LEU A 154 -16.69 -4.50 10.59
C LEU A 154 -16.57 -3.85 9.21
N THR A 155 -16.34 -4.61 8.16
CA THR A 155 -16.07 -4.10 6.80
C THR A 155 -17.18 -3.16 6.33
N GLU A 156 -18.44 -3.58 6.42
CA GLU A 156 -19.59 -2.76 6.03
C GLU A 156 -19.80 -1.53 6.93
N ALA A 157 -19.60 -1.70 8.25
CA ALA A 157 -19.72 -0.61 9.19
C ALA A 157 -18.67 0.49 8.97
N VAL A 158 -17.42 0.09 8.63
CA VAL A 158 -16.33 1.03 8.29
C VAL A 158 -16.60 1.69 6.95
N ALA A 159 -17.04 0.95 5.93
CA ALA A 159 -17.42 1.52 4.64
C ALA A 159 -18.54 2.56 4.79
N THR A 160 -19.57 2.24 5.56
CA THR A 160 -20.68 3.16 5.89
C THR A 160 -20.16 4.42 6.61
N LYS A 161 -19.25 4.26 7.57
CA LYS A 161 -18.63 5.39 8.29
C LYS A 161 -17.85 6.32 7.35
N LEU A 162 -17.26 5.76 6.30
CA LEU A 162 -16.54 6.49 5.26
C LEU A 162 -17.46 7.05 4.15
N GLY A 163 -18.74 6.68 4.16
CA GLY A 163 -19.72 7.12 3.16
C GLY A 163 -19.56 6.44 1.80
N VAL A 164 -18.99 5.22 1.77
CA VAL A 164 -18.78 4.44 0.55
C VAL A 164 -19.61 3.16 0.56
N THR A 165 -19.98 2.70 -0.63
CA THR A 165 -20.63 1.41 -0.86
C THR A 165 -19.58 0.41 -1.29
N LEU A 166 -19.55 -0.76 -0.64
CA LEU A 166 -18.60 -1.82 -0.99
C LEU A 166 -18.85 -2.30 -2.42
N LYS A 167 -17.78 -2.49 -3.17
CA LYS A 167 -17.83 -3.12 -4.48
C LYS A 167 -18.07 -4.61 -4.28
N THR A 168 -19.23 -5.10 -4.66
CA THR A 168 -19.46 -6.56 -4.80
C THR A 168 -18.74 -7.04 -6.04
N GLU A 169 -17.87 -8.06 -5.88
CA GLU A 169 -17.33 -8.80 -7.02
C GLU A 169 -18.42 -9.59 -7.76
#